data_0094eeef50300f0b37ce2d4fb615c002
#
_entry.id   0094eeef50300f0b37ce2d4fb615c002
#
_cell.length_a   1.000
_cell.length_b   1.000
_cell.length_c   1.000
_cell.angle_alpha   90.00
_cell.angle_beta   90.00
_cell.angle_gamma   90.00
#
_symmetry.space_group_name_H-M   'P 1'
#
loop_
_entity.id
_entity.type
_entity.pdbx_description
1 polymer ?
#
loop_
_entity_poly.entity_id
_entity_poly.type
_entity_poly.pdbx_seq_one_letter_code
_entity_poly.pdbx_strand_id
1 'polypeptide(L)'
;EILDPGLPAVNPLDAWGKGLEDADQIMADCITEMLDDPNASMAAVVMDRGPLGIIHEEYIDYYMKQANDRTGKPVFLVTNLQGTGIHHLVVEATKMGMPVLDGIHSFLAGVRCLHQYRDFLKAHDEMNIDLDKEKIKFYQNQLSTADFIGEADALNMFSDLGIHANKSIIVSNQDDLLVQSKSLSFPVVLKTAVKN
;
A
#
# COMPACT_ATOMS: atom_id res chain seq x y z
N GLU A 1 -18.55 -19.30 -26.90
CA GLU A 1 -17.10 -19.43 -27.12
C GLU A 1 -16.61 -18.07 -27.60
N ILE A 2 -15.88 -17.33 -26.71
CA ILE A 2 -15.49 -15.93 -26.92
C ILE A 2 -14.16 -15.84 -27.67
N LEU A 3 -13.22 -16.73 -27.31
CA LEU A 3 -11.87 -16.74 -27.86
C LEU A 3 -11.83 -17.26 -29.30
N ASP A 4 -10.93 -16.70 -30.09
CA ASP A 4 -10.60 -17.24 -31.41
C ASP A 4 -10.16 -18.71 -31.32
N PRO A 5 -10.51 -19.55 -32.32
CA PRO A 5 -10.11 -20.96 -32.35
C PRO A 5 -8.60 -21.13 -32.26
N GLY A 6 -8.16 -21.90 -31.28
CA GLY A 6 -6.75 -22.23 -31.05
C GLY A 6 -6.07 -21.43 -29.95
N LEU A 7 -6.74 -20.39 -29.41
CA LEU A 7 -6.25 -19.68 -28.23
C LEU A 7 -6.59 -20.48 -26.94
N PRO A 8 -5.63 -20.69 -26.03
CA PRO A 8 -5.90 -21.40 -24.79
C PRO A 8 -6.64 -20.50 -23.77
N ALA A 9 -7.71 -21.03 -23.17
CA ALA A 9 -8.41 -20.36 -22.08
C ALA A 9 -7.68 -20.63 -20.75
N VAL A 10 -6.61 -19.89 -20.48
CA VAL A 10 -5.75 -20.03 -19.29
C VAL A 10 -5.49 -18.67 -18.65
N ASN A 11 -4.99 -18.68 -17.43
CA ASN A 11 -4.54 -17.45 -16.75
C ASN A 11 -3.00 -17.50 -16.58
N PRO A 12 -2.22 -16.54 -17.10
CA PRO A 12 -2.67 -15.35 -17.83
C PRO A 12 -3.29 -15.69 -19.19
N LEU A 13 -4.33 -14.91 -19.57
CA LEU A 13 -5.03 -15.08 -20.84
C LEU A 13 -4.42 -14.13 -21.87
N ASP A 14 -4.05 -14.67 -23.03
CA ASP A 14 -3.81 -13.91 -24.24
C ASP A 14 -5.07 -14.00 -25.12
N ALA A 15 -5.87 -12.94 -25.09
CA ALA A 15 -7.11 -12.87 -25.85
C ALA A 15 -6.91 -12.23 -27.25
N TRP A 16 -5.68 -11.81 -27.57
CA TRP A 16 -5.37 -11.17 -28.83
C TRP A 16 -5.27 -12.19 -29.96
N GLY A 17 -6.35 -12.32 -30.70
CA GLY A 17 -6.41 -13.25 -31.85
C GLY A 17 -6.05 -12.55 -33.15
N LYS A 18 -7.00 -12.54 -34.10
CA LYS A 18 -6.77 -12.03 -35.48
C LYS A 18 -6.82 -10.50 -35.61
N GLY A 19 -7.13 -9.76 -34.52
CA GLY A 19 -7.26 -8.29 -34.57
C GLY A 19 -8.41 -7.85 -35.47
N LEU A 20 -9.56 -8.49 -35.38
CA LEU A 20 -10.77 -8.14 -36.12
C LEU A 20 -11.43 -6.88 -35.52
N GLU A 21 -12.45 -6.34 -36.21
CA GLU A 21 -13.19 -5.12 -35.79
C GLU A 21 -13.83 -5.22 -34.39
N ASP A 22 -14.07 -6.43 -33.90
CA ASP A 22 -14.65 -6.74 -32.59
C ASP A 22 -13.61 -7.08 -31.50
N ALA A 23 -12.32 -6.94 -31.79
CA ALA A 23 -11.24 -7.32 -30.87
C ALA A 23 -11.36 -6.68 -29.48
N ASP A 24 -11.75 -5.39 -29.41
CA ASP A 24 -11.92 -4.68 -28.14
C ASP A 24 -13.07 -5.25 -27.32
N GLN A 25 -14.17 -5.62 -27.98
CA GLN A 25 -15.30 -6.26 -27.30
C GLN A 25 -14.96 -7.68 -26.84
N ILE A 26 -14.23 -8.45 -27.65
CA ILE A 26 -13.72 -9.78 -27.25
C ILE A 26 -12.85 -9.67 -26.01
N MET A 27 -11.96 -8.69 -25.96
CA MET A 27 -11.11 -8.44 -24.78
C MET A 27 -11.96 -8.11 -23.54
N ALA A 28 -12.94 -7.22 -23.66
CA ALA A 28 -13.84 -6.86 -22.56
C ALA A 28 -14.64 -8.06 -22.06
N ASP A 29 -15.14 -8.89 -22.94
CA ASP A 29 -15.90 -10.10 -22.61
C ASP A 29 -15.01 -11.14 -21.93
N CYS A 30 -13.79 -11.36 -22.41
CA CYS A 30 -12.82 -12.25 -21.78
C CYS A 30 -12.48 -11.79 -20.36
N ILE A 31 -12.21 -10.50 -20.14
CA ILE A 31 -11.91 -9.98 -18.80
C ILE A 31 -13.12 -10.16 -17.88
N THR A 32 -14.32 -9.91 -18.39
CA THR A 32 -15.57 -10.09 -17.63
C THR A 32 -15.75 -11.53 -17.19
N GLU A 33 -15.64 -12.50 -18.12
CA GLU A 33 -15.80 -13.91 -17.83
C GLU A 33 -14.75 -14.41 -16.81
N MET A 34 -13.50 -13.92 -16.91
CA MET A 34 -12.47 -14.25 -15.90
C MET A 34 -12.80 -13.67 -14.52
N LEU A 35 -13.43 -12.50 -14.46
CA LEU A 35 -13.83 -11.87 -13.20
C LEU A 35 -15.12 -12.47 -12.63
N ASP A 36 -15.96 -13.09 -13.43
CA ASP A 36 -17.17 -13.77 -12.95
C ASP A 36 -16.83 -15.02 -12.10
N ASP A 37 -15.61 -15.54 -12.21
CA ASP A 37 -15.12 -16.56 -11.29
C ASP A 37 -15.15 -16.03 -9.85
N PRO A 38 -15.81 -16.72 -8.89
CA PRO A 38 -15.87 -16.31 -7.50
C PRO A 38 -14.50 -16.26 -6.80
N ASN A 39 -13.50 -16.95 -7.33
CA ASN A 39 -12.15 -16.93 -6.81
C ASN A 39 -11.29 -15.79 -7.38
N ALA A 40 -11.76 -15.11 -8.43
CA ALA A 40 -11.10 -13.94 -8.98
C ALA A 40 -11.60 -12.68 -8.24
N SER A 41 -10.73 -11.94 -7.59
CA SER A 41 -11.08 -10.71 -6.86
C SER A 41 -10.73 -9.43 -7.61
N MET A 42 -9.89 -9.53 -8.64
CA MET A 42 -9.45 -8.41 -9.48
C MET A 42 -8.91 -8.93 -10.80
N ALA A 43 -8.82 -8.06 -11.80
CA ALA A 43 -8.10 -8.34 -13.05
C ALA A 43 -7.00 -7.31 -13.30
N ALA A 44 -5.94 -7.76 -13.97
CA ALA A 44 -4.90 -6.88 -14.51
C ALA A 44 -4.81 -7.09 -16.01
N VAL A 45 -5.05 -6.03 -16.76
CA VAL A 45 -4.83 -5.99 -18.20
C VAL A 45 -3.41 -5.50 -18.44
N VAL A 46 -2.56 -6.37 -18.98
CA VAL A 46 -1.14 -6.04 -19.21
C VAL A 46 -0.97 -5.58 -20.65
N MET A 47 -0.71 -4.29 -20.83
CA MET A 47 -0.57 -3.66 -22.14
C MET A 47 0.63 -2.73 -22.15
N ASP A 48 1.36 -2.70 -23.26
CA ASP A 48 2.41 -1.72 -23.42
C ASP A 48 1.80 -0.34 -23.76
N ARG A 49 2.36 0.68 -23.11
CA ARG A 49 1.99 2.07 -23.42
C ARG A 49 2.80 2.57 -24.61
N GLY A 50 2.19 3.41 -25.42
CA GLY A 50 2.85 4.06 -26.51
C GLY A 50 3.93 5.05 -26.07
N PRO A 51 4.64 5.70 -27.01
CA PRO A 51 5.62 6.73 -26.73
C PRO A 51 5.06 7.81 -25.80
N LEU A 52 5.89 8.32 -24.89
CA LEU A 52 5.48 9.30 -23.86
C LEU A 52 4.37 8.84 -22.92
N GLY A 53 4.15 7.52 -22.82
CA GLY A 53 3.16 6.94 -21.94
C GLY A 53 1.71 7.06 -22.42
N ILE A 54 1.50 7.21 -23.72
CA ILE A 54 0.15 7.28 -24.31
C ILE A 54 -0.59 5.96 -24.05
N ILE A 55 -1.86 6.08 -23.64
CA ILE A 55 -2.83 4.99 -23.64
C ILE A 55 -3.98 5.37 -24.59
N HIS A 56 -4.69 4.38 -25.06
CA HIS A 56 -5.86 4.54 -25.94
C HIS A 56 -7.15 4.57 -25.12
N GLU A 57 -8.18 5.27 -25.58
CA GLU A 57 -9.48 5.35 -24.91
C GLU A 57 -10.13 3.97 -24.78
N GLU A 58 -9.94 3.11 -25.78
CA GLU A 58 -10.44 1.74 -25.82
C GLU A 58 -9.95 0.91 -24.62
N TYR A 59 -8.73 1.16 -24.10
CA TYR A 59 -8.22 0.47 -22.92
C TYR A 59 -9.04 0.82 -21.66
N ILE A 60 -9.53 2.06 -21.58
CA ILE A 60 -10.36 2.48 -20.47
C ILE A 60 -11.80 1.99 -20.68
N ASP A 61 -12.39 2.27 -21.84
CA ASP A 61 -13.80 2.06 -22.07
C ASP A 61 -14.18 0.58 -22.20
N TYR A 62 -13.37 -0.20 -22.91
CA TYR A 62 -13.62 -1.62 -23.12
C TYR A 62 -12.94 -2.49 -22.08
N TYR A 63 -11.60 -2.38 -21.90
CA TYR A 63 -10.87 -3.37 -21.12
C TYR A 63 -11.04 -3.16 -19.62
N MET A 64 -11.20 -1.93 -19.16
CA MET A 64 -11.34 -1.66 -17.72
C MET A 64 -12.78 -1.43 -17.32
N LYS A 65 -13.43 -0.45 -17.94
CA LYS A 65 -14.74 0.05 -17.53
C LYS A 65 -15.84 -0.98 -17.70
N GLN A 66 -15.98 -1.59 -18.89
CA GLN A 66 -17.05 -2.58 -19.11
C GLN A 66 -16.97 -3.75 -18.14
N ALA A 67 -15.79 -4.32 -17.91
CA ALA A 67 -15.62 -5.43 -17.00
C ALA A 67 -15.86 -5.01 -15.52
N ASN A 68 -15.42 -3.80 -15.13
CA ASN A 68 -15.71 -3.25 -13.80
C ASN A 68 -17.22 -3.00 -13.60
N ASP A 69 -17.90 -2.37 -14.56
CA ASP A 69 -19.33 -2.08 -14.49
C ASP A 69 -20.18 -3.36 -14.41
N ARG A 70 -19.78 -4.44 -15.10
CA ARG A 70 -20.52 -5.71 -15.15
C ARG A 70 -20.28 -6.57 -13.90
N THR A 71 -19.08 -6.56 -13.33
CA THR A 71 -18.70 -7.45 -12.23
C THR A 71 -18.61 -6.78 -10.88
N GLY A 72 -18.47 -5.45 -10.83
CA GLY A 72 -18.18 -4.67 -9.63
C GLY A 72 -16.78 -4.90 -9.07
N LYS A 73 -15.91 -5.66 -9.79
CA LYS A 73 -14.57 -5.99 -9.34
C LYS A 73 -13.53 -5.05 -9.98
N PRO A 74 -12.44 -4.72 -9.26
CA PRO A 74 -11.42 -3.80 -9.77
C PRO A 74 -10.66 -4.38 -10.95
N VAL A 75 -10.45 -3.54 -11.96
CA VAL A 75 -9.62 -3.83 -13.13
C VAL A 75 -8.50 -2.80 -13.20
N PHE A 76 -7.29 -3.26 -13.39
CA PHE A 76 -6.08 -2.44 -13.47
C PHE A 76 -5.49 -2.52 -14.88
N LEU A 77 -5.03 -1.38 -15.41
CA LEU A 77 -4.15 -1.38 -16.56
C LEU A 77 -2.70 -1.37 -16.05
N VAL A 78 -1.91 -2.35 -16.46
CA VAL A 78 -0.53 -2.53 -16.01
C VAL A 78 0.38 -2.59 -17.22
N THR A 79 1.47 -1.84 -17.20
CA THR A 79 2.48 -1.90 -18.26
C THR A 79 3.65 -2.80 -17.87
N ASN A 80 4.35 -3.35 -18.85
CA ASN A 80 5.60 -4.07 -18.62
C ASN A 80 6.75 -3.14 -18.26
N LEU A 81 6.69 -1.89 -18.73
CA LEU A 81 7.73 -0.89 -18.59
C LEU A 81 7.44 0.06 -17.42
N GLN A 82 8.50 0.57 -16.80
CA GLN A 82 8.43 1.59 -15.76
C GLN A 82 8.78 2.97 -16.33
N GLY A 83 8.18 4.02 -15.75
CA GLY A 83 8.53 5.40 -16.09
C GLY A 83 8.14 5.80 -17.50
N THR A 84 7.04 5.29 -18.02
CA THR A 84 6.57 5.52 -19.39
C THR A 84 6.03 6.94 -19.64
N GLY A 85 5.89 7.75 -18.58
CA GLY A 85 5.41 9.12 -18.67
C GLY A 85 3.95 9.31 -18.22
N ILE A 86 3.50 10.56 -18.20
CA ILE A 86 2.15 10.93 -17.76
C ILE A 86 1.33 11.31 -18.98
N HIS A 87 0.22 10.61 -19.18
CA HIS A 87 -0.79 10.92 -20.17
C HIS A 87 -2.09 11.34 -19.48
N HIS A 88 -2.87 12.27 -20.06
CA HIS A 88 -4.08 12.79 -19.40
C HIS A 88 -5.10 11.69 -19.11
N LEU A 89 -5.29 10.74 -20.03
CA LEU A 89 -6.21 9.60 -19.83
C LEU A 89 -5.81 8.71 -18.65
N VAL A 90 -4.53 8.59 -18.34
CA VAL A 90 -4.05 7.86 -17.15
C VAL A 90 -4.55 8.53 -15.87
N VAL A 91 -4.50 9.86 -15.84
CA VAL A 91 -4.98 10.64 -14.69
C VAL A 91 -6.50 10.52 -14.56
N GLU A 92 -7.21 10.58 -15.66
CA GLU A 92 -8.67 10.45 -15.70
C GLU A 92 -9.12 9.05 -15.26
N ALA A 93 -8.54 7.99 -15.81
CA ALA A 93 -8.82 6.62 -15.40
C ALA A 93 -8.59 6.40 -13.91
N THR A 94 -7.46 6.92 -13.38
CA THR A 94 -7.16 6.82 -11.97
C THR A 94 -8.19 7.54 -11.10
N LYS A 95 -8.66 8.71 -11.49
CA LYS A 95 -9.73 9.46 -10.80
C LYS A 95 -11.08 8.71 -10.81
N MET A 96 -11.33 7.93 -11.85
CA MET A 96 -12.52 7.08 -11.95
C MET A 96 -12.41 5.77 -11.15
N GLY A 97 -11.31 5.55 -10.41
CA GLY A 97 -11.08 4.33 -9.64
C GLY A 97 -10.48 3.18 -10.45
N MET A 98 -10.02 3.46 -11.65
CA MET A 98 -9.37 2.51 -12.56
C MET A 98 -7.89 2.87 -12.72
N PRO A 99 -7.01 2.48 -11.78
CA PRO A 99 -5.62 2.92 -11.81
C PRO A 99 -4.82 2.27 -12.93
N VAL A 100 -3.97 3.09 -13.54
CA VAL A 100 -2.98 2.68 -14.54
C VAL A 100 -1.61 2.66 -13.86
N LEU A 101 -0.94 1.52 -13.88
CA LEU A 101 0.29 1.26 -13.13
C LEU A 101 1.44 0.92 -14.06
N ASP A 102 2.57 1.59 -13.86
CA ASP A 102 3.78 1.33 -14.63
C ASP A 102 4.63 0.25 -13.94
N GLY A 103 4.79 -0.87 -14.64
CA GLY A 103 5.61 -2.00 -14.24
C GLY A 103 4.89 -3.07 -13.42
N ILE A 104 4.96 -4.28 -13.92
CA ILE A 104 4.31 -5.46 -13.29
C ILE A 104 4.84 -5.73 -11.88
N HIS A 105 6.12 -5.47 -11.61
CA HIS A 105 6.69 -5.63 -10.27
C HIS A 105 6.05 -4.67 -9.26
N SER A 106 5.86 -3.40 -9.65
CA SER A 106 5.21 -2.40 -8.81
C SER A 106 3.77 -2.77 -8.53
N PHE A 107 3.05 -3.25 -9.54
CA PHE A 107 1.69 -3.76 -9.39
C PHE A 107 1.62 -4.92 -8.40
N LEU A 108 2.41 -5.96 -8.59
CA LEU A 108 2.42 -7.15 -7.72
C LEU A 108 2.82 -6.80 -6.28
N ALA A 109 3.78 -5.88 -6.09
CA ALA A 109 4.15 -5.39 -4.78
C ALA A 109 2.98 -4.65 -4.11
N GLY A 110 2.27 -3.79 -4.85
CA GLY A 110 1.07 -3.09 -4.38
C GLY A 110 -0.04 -4.06 -3.96
N VAL A 111 -0.36 -5.05 -4.79
CA VAL A 111 -1.35 -6.09 -4.46
C VAL A 111 -0.96 -6.85 -3.19
N ARG A 112 0.31 -7.24 -3.08
CA ARG A 112 0.82 -7.88 -1.86
C ARG A 112 0.64 -7.01 -0.63
N CYS A 113 0.96 -5.71 -0.72
CA CYS A 113 0.77 -4.77 0.38
C CYS A 113 -0.70 -4.62 0.78
N LEU A 114 -1.62 -4.58 -0.19
CA LEU A 114 -3.07 -4.54 0.08
C LEU A 114 -3.55 -5.78 0.84
N HIS A 115 -3.07 -6.98 0.46
CA HIS A 115 -3.39 -8.21 1.18
C HIS A 115 -2.83 -8.20 2.61
N GLN A 116 -1.58 -7.76 2.79
CA GLN A 116 -0.97 -7.62 4.11
C GLN A 116 -1.73 -6.62 4.99
N TYR A 117 -2.16 -5.50 4.42
CA TYR A 117 -2.95 -4.51 5.14
C TYR A 117 -4.33 -5.04 5.55
N ARG A 118 -5.01 -5.75 4.65
CA ARG A 118 -6.27 -6.43 4.97
C ARG A 118 -6.09 -7.42 6.13
N ASP A 119 -5.04 -8.22 6.10
CA ASP A 119 -4.78 -9.22 7.13
C ASP A 119 -4.38 -8.55 8.46
N PHE A 120 -3.63 -7.44 8.40
CA PHE A 120 -3.35 -6.60 9.57
C PHE A 120 -4.63 -6.03 10.20
N LEU A 121 -5.55 -5.49 9.40
CA LEU A 121 -6.82 -4.97 9.92
C LEU A 121 -7.63 -6.07 10.62
N LYS A 122 -7.73 -7.26 10.03
CA LYS A 122 -8.41 -8.40 10.64
C LYS A 122 -7.77 -8.81 11.97
N ALA A 123 -6.45 -8.91 12.01
CA ALA A 123 -5.73 -9.25 13.24
C ALA A 123 -5.90 -8.17 14.33
N HIS A 124 -6.06 -6.90 13.92
CA HIS A 124 -6.22 -5.78 14.86
C HIS A 124 -7.59 -5.77 15.56
N ASP A 125 -8.65 -6.23 14.88
CA ASP A 125 -9.97 -6.40 15.48
C ASP A 125 -9.98 -7.49 16.57
N GLU A 126 -9.03 -8.44 16.51
CA GLU A 126 -8.87 -9.52 17.48
C GLU A 126 -7.91 -9.17 18.65
N MET A 127 -7.11 -8.09 18.51
CA MET A 127 -6.20 -7.67 19.56
C MET A 127 -6.94 -6.88 20.65
N ASN A 128 -7.36 -7.60 21.67
CA ASN A 128 -7.83 -7.01 22.92
C ASN A 128 -6.58 -6.52 23.71
N ILE A 129 -6.12 -5.29 23.41
CA ILE A 129 -5.03 -4.69 24.15
C ILE A 129 -5.59 -4.24 25.49
N ASP A 130 -5.23 -4.96 26.56
CA ASP A 130 -5.53 -4.54 27.93
C ASP A 130 -4.66 -3.31 28.27
N LEU A 131 -5.20 -2.14 27.94
CA LEU A 131 -4.52 -0.88 28.21
C LEU A 131 -4.81 -0.44 29.65
N ASP A 132 -3.77 -0.15 30.41
CA ASP A 132 -3.87 0.46 31.73
C ASP A 132 -4.49 1.87 31.63
N LYS A 133 -5.81 1.93 31.85
CA LYS A 133 -6.59 3.16 31.71
C LYS A 133 -6.13 4.28 32.67
N GLU A 134 -5.62 3.92 33.84
CA GLU A 134 -5.10 4.87 34.81
C GLU A 134 -3.83 5.53 34.30
N LYS A 135 -2.90 4.74 33.76
CA LYS A 135 -1.68 5.28 33.14
C LYS A 135 -2.00 6.17 31.92
N ILE A 136 -2.92 5.74 31.08
CA ILE A 136 -3.33 6.56 29.91
C ILE A 136 -3.86 7.89 30.38
N LYS A 137 -4.77 7.92 31.36
CA LYS A 137 -5.35 9.15 31.89
C LYS A 137 -4.28 10.04 32.55
N PHE A 138 -3.34 9.46 33.26
CA PHE A 138 -2.21 10.18 33.84
C PHE A 138 -1.40 10.90 32.75
N TYR A 139 -1.00 10.21 31.70
CA TYR A 139 -0.23 10.79 30.61
C TYR A 139 -1.05 11.79 29.76
N GLN A 140 -2.33 11.53 29.53
CA GLN A 140 -3.22 12.51 28.88
C GLN A 140 -3.26 13.84 29.65
N ASN A 141 -3.33 13.80 30.97
CA ASN A 141 -3.30 15.00 31.81
C ASN A 141 -1.94 15.71 31.71
N GLN A 142 -0.84 14.97 31.74
CA GLN A 142 0.49 15.56 31.58
C GLN A 142 0.64 16.25 30.21
N LEU A 143 0.22 15.56 29.13
CA LEU A 143 0.29 16.08 27.77
C LEU A 143 -0.58 17.31 27.55
N SER A 144 -1.76 17.36 28.18
CA SER A 144 -2.68 18.50 28.04
C SER A 144 -2.17 19.79 28.68
N THR A 145 -1.24 19.69 29.63
CA THR A 145 -0.67 20.83 30.39
C THR A 145 0.76 21.18 29.99
N ALA A 146 1.41 20.35 29.18
CA ALA A 146 2.79 20.53 28.78
C ALA A 146 2.89 21.20 27.40
N ASP A 147 3.63 22.31 27.32
CA ASP A 147 3.97 22.93 26.03
C ASP A 147 4.97 22.10 25.21
N PHE A 148 5.76 21.28 25.91
CA PHE A 148 6.81 20.47 25.32
C PHE A 148 7.13 19.25 26.21
N ILE A 149 7.36 18.10 25.57
CA ILE A 149 7.87 16.90 26.25
C ILE A 149 9.26 16.58 25.70
N GLY A 150 10.23 16.40 26.61
CA GLY A 150 11.58 15.98 26.26
C GLY A 150 11.60 14.57 25.70
N GLU A 151 12.58 14.26 24.82
CA GLU A 151 12.70 12.93 24.22
C GLU A 151 12.83 11.82 25.29
N ALA A 152 13.60 12.06 26.34
CA ALA A 152 13.77 11.08 27.41
C ALA A 152 12.46 10.79 28.17
N ASP A 153 11.68 11.83 28.43
CA ASP A 153 10.37 11.70 29.09
C ASP A 153 9.36 10.97 28.17
N ALA A 154 9.38 11.27 26.87
CA ALA A 154 8.56 10.58 25.90
C ALA A 154 8.91 9.07 25.78
N LEU A 155 10.19 8.73 25.76
CA LEU A 155 10.65 7.33 25.75
C LEU A 155 10.25 6.59 27.02
N ASN A 156 10.35 7.23 28.18
CA ASN A 156 9.91 6.66 29.45
C ASN A 156 8.38 6.45 29.48
N MET A 157 7.61 7.42 28.98
CA MET A 157 6.15 7.28 28.83
C MET A 157 5.78 6.09 27.95
N PHE A 158 6.41 5.95 26.78
CA PHE A 158 6.19 4.81 25.90
C PHE A 158 6.50 3.48 26.57
N SER A 159 7.66 3.39 27.24
CA SER A 159 8.04 2.20 27.98
C SER A 159 7.03 1.84 29.07
N ASP A 160 6.54 2.84 29.81
CA ASP A 160 5.57 2.66 30.89
C ASP A 160 4.18 2.22 30.39
N LEU A 161 3.83 2.64 29.17
CA LEU A 161 2.62 2.22 28.46
C LEU A 161 2.78 0.85 27.77
N GLY A 162 3.91 0.17 27.93
CA GLY A 162 4.17 -1.15 27.33
C GLY A 162 4.65 -1.09 25.88
N ILE A 163 4.93 0.09 25.34
CA ILE A 163 5.50 0.26 24.01
C ILE A 163 7.03 0.09 24.13
N HIS A 164 7.59 -0.76 23.28
CA HIS A 164 9.05 -0.95 23.29
C HIS A 164 9.76 0.35 22.89
N ALA A 165 10.49 0.93 23.84
CA ALA A 165 11.26 2.14 23.65
C ALA A 165 12.73 1.91 24.02
N ASN A 166 13.62 2.66 23.36
CA ASN A 166 15.04 2.61 23.69
C ASN A 166 15.28 3.19 25.10
N LYS A 167 16.14 2.55 25.87
CA LYS A 167 16.54 3.06 27.16
C LYS A 167 17.25 4.40 27.00
N SER A 168 16.79 5.42 27.72
CA SER A 168 17.41 6.73 27.80
C SER A 168 17.78 7.08 29.24
N ILE A 169 18.84 7.83 29.39
CA ILE A 169 19.28 8.39 30.68
C ILE A 169 19.65 9.86 30.48
N ILE A 170 19.31 10.68 31.45
CA ILE A 170 19.72 12.10 31.48
C ILE A 170 20.93 12.19 32.38
N VAL A 171 21.99 12.83 31.89
CA VAL A 171 23.23 13.08 32.62
C VAL A 171 23.49 14.58 32.69
N SER A 172 23.94 15.04 33.85
CA SER A 172 24.11 16.49 34.12
C SER A 172 25.57 16.94 33.99
N ASN A 173 26.53 16.01 34.08
CA ASN A 173 27.95 16.31 34.02
C ASN A 173 28.76 15.03 33.65
N GLN A 174 30.06 15.20 33.49
CA GLN A 174 30.97 14.12 33.06
C GLN A 174 31.07 12.96 34.08
N ASP A 175 31.04 13.24 35.35
CA ASP A 175 31.15 12.21 36.38
C ASP A 175 29.87 11.36 36.42
N ASP A 176 28.73 12.00 36.28
CA ASP A 176 27.44 11.33 36.15
C ASP A 176 27.38 10.48 34.87
N LEU A 177 27.89 10.97 33.74
CA LEU A 177 28.00 10.22 32.51
C LEU A 177 28.84 8.91 32.72
N LEU A 178 29.99 9.01 33.39
CA LEU A 178 30.86 7.86 33.61
C LEU A 178 30.20 6.78 34.49
N VAL A 179 29.34 7.19 35.41
CA VAL A 179 28.60 6.25 36.29
C VAL A 179 27.42 5.64 35.52
N GLN A 180 26.60 6.46 34.91
CA GLN A 180 25.34 6.06 34.29
C GLN A 180 25.56 5.25 33.01
N SER A 181 26.60 5.54 32.23
CA SER A 181 26.90 4.84 30.98
C SER A 181 27.16 3.34 31.16
N LYS A 182 27.56 2.92 32.35
CA LYS A 182 27.76 1.50 32.69
C LYS A 182 26.47 0.69 32.59
N SER A 183 25.32 1.33 32.65
CA SER A 183 24.00 0.69 32.53
C SER A 183 23.47 0.63 31.08
N LEU A 184 24.20 1.17 30.11
CA LEU A 184 23.84 1.20 28.71
C LEU A 184 24.65 0.20 27.89
N SER A 185 24.02 -0.32 26.84
CA SER A 185 24.67 -1.14 25.81
C SER A 185 25.09 -0.26 24.64
N PHE A 186 26.31 -0.42 24.14
CA PHE A 186 26.79 0.29 22.96
C PHE A 186 26.32 -0.38 21.67
N PRO A 187 26.10 0.41 20.59
CA PRO A 187 26.34 1.86 20.45
C PRO A 187 25.26 2.72 21.13
N VAL A 188 25.63 3.92 21.59
CA VAL A 188 24.73 4.92 22.20
C VAL A 188 24.73 6.23 21.38
N VAL A 189 23.63 6.96 21.46
CA VAL A 189 23.50 8.30 20.85
C VAL A 189 23.47 9.33 21.98
N LEU A 190 24.32 10.34 21.90
CA LEU A 190 24.34 11.48 22.81
C LEU A 190 23.57 12.64 22.21
N LYS A 191 22.62 13.19 22.98
CA LYS A 191 21.78 14.34 22.56
C LYS A 191 21.69 15.34 23.70
N THR A 192 21.38 16.59 23.35
CA THR A 192 21.05 17.60 24.37
C THR A 192 19.64 17.37 24.91
N ALA A 193 19.49 17.41 26.24
CA ALA A 193 18.20 17.28 26.93
C ALA A 193 17.60 18.63 27.34
N VAL A 194 18.19 19.76 26.88
CA VAL A 194 17.74 21.10 27.27
C VAL A 194 16.65 21.57 26.29
N LYS A 195 15.58 22.15 26.86
CA LYS A 195 14.61 22.93 26.07
C LYS A 195 15.33 24.12 25.41
N ASN A 196 15.22 24.28 24.11
CA ASN A 196 15.59 25.50 23.40
C ASN A 196 14.49 26.54 23.54
#